data_e9503c374c1e410e85555acca50089ed
#
_entry.id   e9503c374c1e410e85555acca50089ed
#
_cell.length_a   1.000
_cell.length_b   1.000
_cell.length_c   1.000
_cell.angle_alpha   90.00
_cell.angle_beta   90.00
_cell.angle_gamma   90.00
#
_symmetry.space_group_name_H-M   'P 1'
#
loop_
_entity.id
_entity.type
_entity.pdbx_description
1 polymer ?
#
loop_
_entity_poly.entity_id
_entity_poly.type
_entity_poly.pdbx_seq_one_letter_code
_entity_poly.pdbx_strand_id
1 'polypeptide(L)'
;MSKSLIRSTVFAIPYYLNGIPLPITRTPAVVTTIIGLTVFVVGGATLYMVLFNRHTRQGLHDLAAGSCVVVAGQTGPLRILPIWKVHWLILGSLLLIFGVASQLLSKKLTSWGPFPQLLDDVRLVEGVNGVQRAGAQGLRSGFGGTEMKATLVISVFWSGSSGEEEAFADRIGKMVLQKDPTARVHDAIRVVVVRGYNIGIAHARVTHAFEHTPAEWSAR
;
A
#
# COMPACT_ATOMS: atom_id res chain seq x y z
N MET A 1 -16.38 27.92 -2.26
CA MET A 1 -16.31 26.47 -1.94
C MET A 1 -16.86 26.23 -0.56
N SER A 2 -17.72 25.22 -0.39
CA SER A 2 -18.28 24.87 0.93
C SER A 2 -17.17 24.35 1.84
N LYS A 3 -17.12 24.82 3.10
CA LYS A 3 -16.17 24.33 4.14
C LYS A 3 -16.25 22.81 4.31
N SER A 4 -17.42 22.25 4.11
CA SER A 4 -17.67 20.80 4.11
C SER A 4 -16.84 20.08 3.02
N LEU A 5 -16.77 20.64 1.81
CA LEU A 5 -16.00 20.04 0.72
C LEU A 5 -14.50 20.02 1.02
N ILE A 6 -13.95 21.15 1.53
CA ILE A 6 -12.54 21.22 1.92
C ILE A 6 -12.24 20.19 3.01
N ARG A 7 -13.09 20.11 4.03
CA ARG A 7 -12.96 19.16 5.14
C ARG A 7 -12.92 17.71 4.64
N SER A 8 -13.89 17.33 3.81
CA SER A 8 -13.98 15.98 3.27
C SER A 8 -12.81 15.64 2.35
N THR A 9 -12.38 16.58 1.51
CA THR A 9 -11.24 16.37 0.62
C THR A 9 -9.96 16.13 1.40
N VAL A 10 -9.62 16.98 2.37
CA VAL A 10 -8.39 16.83 3.18
C VAL A 10 -8.42 15.54 3.99
N PHE A 11 -9.58 15.16 4.54
CA PHE A 11 -9.73 13.89 5.25
C PHE A 11 -9.54 12.67 4.34
N ALA A 12 -9.98 12.75 3.10
CA ALA A 12 -9.94 11.66 2.13
C ALA A 12 -8.58 11.48 1.44
N ILE A 13 -7.69 12.50 1.46
CA ILE A 13 -6.36 12.45 0.82
C ILE A 13 -5.57 11.18 1.20
N PRO A 14 -5.37 10.83 2.49
CA PRO A 14 -4.61 9.63 2.86
C PRO A 14 -5.20 8.36 2.28
N TYR A 15 -6.52 8.24 2.29
CA TYR A 15 -7.23 7.08 1.78
C TYR A 15 -7.04 6.92 0.27
N TYR A 16 -7.26 7.98 -0.50
CA TYR A 16 -7.12 7.93 -1.95
C TYR A 16 -5.67 7.70 -2.38
N LEU A 17 -4.71 8.40 -1.78
CA LEU A 17 -3.31 8.23 -2.12
C LEU A 17 -2.78 6.84 -1.77
N ASN A 18 -3.21 6.26 -0.65
CA ASN A 18 -2.81 4.91 -0.25
C ASN A 18 -3.40 3.82 -1.16
N GLY A 19 -4.51 4.11 -1.84
CA GLY A 19 -5.18 3.19 -2.76
C GLY A 19 -4.65 3.22 -4.20
N ILE A 20 -3.75 4.15 -4.55
CA ILE A 20 -3.22 4.26 -5.92
C ILE A 20 -2.30 3.07 -6.22
N PRO A 21 -2.61 2.24 -7.23
CA PRO A 21 -1.76 1.14 -7.64
C PRO A 21 -0.56 1.68 -8.43
N LEU A 22 0.56 1.89 -7.75
CA LEU A 22 1.81 2.35 -8.39
C LEU A 22 2.71 1.16 -8.70
N PRO A 23 3.13 0.94 -9.95
CA PRO A 23 4.12 -0.06 -10.30
C PRO A 23 5.50 0.35 -9.76
N ILE A 24 6.19 -0.58 -9.07
CA ILE A 24 7.47 -0.29 -8.40
C ILE A 24 8.55 0.10 -9.42
N THR A 25 8.55 -0.58 -10.58
CA THR A 25 9.57 -0.38 -11.62
C THR A 25 9.40 0.91 -12.42
N ARG A 26 8.15 1.39 -12.56
CA ARG A 26 7.82 2.56 -13.41
C ARG A 26 7.66 3.84 -12.64
N THR A 27 7.53 3.76 -11.31
CA THR A 27 7.30 4.93 -10.46
C THR A 27 8.64 5.38 -9.86
N PRO A 28 9.07 6.63 -10.12
CA PRO A 28 10.26 7.17 -9.49
C PRO A 28 10.17 7.11 -7.96
N ALA A 29 11.26 6.73 -7.30
CA ALA A 29 11.29 6.59 -5.84
C ALA A 29 10.87 7.90 -5.12
N VAL A 30 11.17 9.06 -5.71
CA VAL A 30 10.73 10.35 -5.16
C VAL A 30 9.21 10.48 -5.12
N VAL A 31 8.49 9.97 -6.13
CA VAL A 31 7.02 10.02 -6.19
C VAL A 31 6.42 9.13 -5.10
N THR A 32 6.89 7.90 -4.96
CA THR A 32 6.42 6.98 -3.90
C THR A 32 6.73 7.53 -2.52
N THR A 33 7.88 8.16 -2.34
CA THR A 33 8.26 8.81 -1.07
C THR A 33 7.31 9.98 -0.76
N ILE A 34 7.05 10.86 -1.73
CA ILE A 34 6.13 12.00 -1.55
C ILE A 34 4.72 11.50 -1.19
N ILE A 35 4.21 10.50 -1.90
CA ILE A 35 2.89 9.93 -1.61
C ILE A 35 2.87 9.32 -0.20
N GLY A 36 3.86 8.50 0.14
CA GLY A 36 3.96 7.89 1.46
C GLY A 36 4.04 8.93 2.58
N LEU A 37 4.87 9.94 2.42
CA LEU A 37 4.96 11.06 3.36
C LEU A 37 3.63 11.80 3.49
N THR A 38 2.96 12.09 2.36
CA THR A 38 1.66 12.78 2.38
C THR A 38 0.61 11.96 3.12
N VAL A 39 0.51 10.66 2.83
CA VAL A 39 -0.41 9.75 3.53
C VAL A 39 -0.14 9.74 5.03
N PHE A 40 1.13 9.60 5.41
CA PHE A 40 1.53 9.49 6.81
C PHE A 40 1.36 10.82 7.57
N VAL A 41 1.75 11.93 6.93
CA VAL A 41 1.66 13.27 7.53
C VAL A 41 0.21 13.72 7.69
N VAL A 42 -0.59 13.66 6.62
CA VAL A 42 -1.99 14.10 6.68
C VAL A 42 -2.81 13.18 7.58
N GLY A 43 -2.65 11.86 7.44
CA GLY A 43 -3.33 10.87 8.27
C GLY A 43 -2.88 10.93 9.73
N GLY A 44 -1.58 10.87 9.96
CA GLY A 44 -0.98 10.91 11.30
C GLY A 44 -1.20 12.22 12.03
N ALA A 45 -1.05 13.36 11.32
CA ALA A 45 -1.32 14.67 11.92
C ALA A 45 -2.81 14.84 12.26
N THR A 46 -3.71 14.35 11.42
CA THR A 46 -5.15 14.37 11.72
C THR A 46 -5.44 13.57 12.99
N LEU A 47 -4.93 12.34 13.08
CA LEU A 47 -5.12 11.49 14.27
C LEU A 47 -4.49 12.12 15.52
N TYR A 48 -3.24 12.57 15.41
CA TYR A 48 -2.53 13.23 16.51
C TYR A 48 -3.31 14.44 17.03
N MET A 49 -3.77 15.32 16.14
CA MET A 49 -4.47 16.52 16.53
C MET A 49 -5.83 16.22 17.19
N VAL A 50 -6.58 15.25 16.70
CA VAL A 50 -7.85 14.81 17.33
C VAL A 50 -7.61 14.26 18.73
N LEU A 51 -6.52 13.53 18.97
CA LEU A 51 -6.21 12.92 20.27
C LEU A 51 -5.61 13.88 21.28
N PHE A 52 -4.68 14.73 20.82
CA PHE A 52 -3.83 15.53 21.73
C PHE A 52 -4.19 17.02 21.78
N ASN A 53 -4.85 17.57 20.77
CA ASN A 53 -5.37 18.94 20.82
C ASN A 53 -6.67 18.99 21.64
N ARG A 54 -6.54 18.87 22.97
CA ARG A 54 -7.67 18.75 23.89
C ARG A 54 -8.58 19.97 23.92
N HIS A 55 -8.08 21.16 23.57
CA HIS A 55 -8.84 22.39 23.61
C HIS A 55 -9.92 22.47 22.54
N THR A 56 -9.60 22.08 21.31
CA THR A 56 -10.54 22.20 20.19
C THR A 56 -10.90 20.85 19.57
N ARG A 57 -10.09 19.82 19.81
CA ARG A 57 -10.18 18.48 19.18
C ARG A 57 -10.31 18.54 17.66
N GLN A 58 -9.79 19.59 17.06
CA GLN A 58 -9.78 19.78 15.61
C GLN A 58 -8.68 18.90 14.99
N GLY A 59 -9.06 18.09 14.03
CA GLY A 59 -8.11 17.41 13.16
C GLY A 59 -7.55 18.35 12.09
N LEU A 60 -6.56 17.88 11.32
CA LEU A 60 -5.97 18.70 10.26
C LEU A 60 -7.01 19.14 9.21
N HIS A 61 -7.96 18.27 8.89
CA HIS A 61 -9.07 18.56 7.97
C HIS A 61 -10.02 19.65 8.50
N ASP A 62 -10.25 19.70 9.82
CA ASP A 62 -11.06 20.73 10.45
C ASP A 62 -10.36 22.08 10.41
N LEU A 63 -9.05 22.08 10.64
CA LEU A 63 -8.23 23.29 10.55
C LEU A 63 -8.21 23.86 9.14
N ALA A 64 -8.01 23.00 8.13
CA ALA A 64 -8.02 23.40 6.74
C ALA A 64 -9.36 24.01 6.31
N ALA A 65 -10.47 23.52 6.87
CA ALA A 65 -11.82 24.05 6.60
C ALA A 65 -12.21 25.24 7.48
N GLY A 66 -11.40 25.59 8.49
CA GLY A 66 -11.78 26.59 9.52
C GLY A 66 -13.07 26.19 10.23
N SER A 67 -13.22 24.91 10.56
CA SER A 67 -14.40 24.33 11.24
C SER A 67 -14.02 23.75 12.60
N CYS A 68 -14.98 23.68 13.50
CA CYS A 68 -14.83 23.01 14.79
C CYS A 68 -16.11 22.23 15.13
N VAL A 69 -15.94 21.19 15.92
CA VAL A 69 -17.06 20.43 16.46
C VAL A 69 -17.50 21.08 17.76
N VAL A 70 -18.79 21.42 17.86
CA VAL A 70 -19.39 22.00 19.05
C VAL A 70 -20.44 21.07 19.63
N VAL A 71 -20.68 21.21 20.94
CA VAL A 71 -21.76 20.48 21.60
C VAL A 71 -23.09 21.04 21.13
N ALA A 72 -24.03 20.15 20.81
CA ALA A 72 -25.38 20.55 20.40
C ALA A 72 -26.05 21.41 21.48
N GLY A 73 -26.72 22.51 21.08
CA GLY A 73 -27.38 23.42 21.98
C GLY A 73 -26.53 24.59 22.49
N GLN A 74 -25.30 24.72 22.05
CA GLN A 74 -24.48 25.88 22.40
C GLN A 74 -24.94 27.15 21.64
N THR A 75 -25.44 28.15 22.34
CA THR A 75 -26.02 29.39 21.76
C THR A 75 -25.11 30.61 21.88
N GLY A 76 -23.96 30.50 22.56
CA GLY A 76 -23.01 31.62 22.77
C GLY A 76 -21.95 31.73 21.65
N PRO A 77 -21.24 32.86 21.60
CA PRO A 77 -20.14 33.05 20.65
C PRO A 77 -19.03 32.02 20.91
N LEU A 78 -18.64 31.33 19.82
CA LEU A 78 -17.58 30.32 19.86
C LEU A 78 -16.22 31.00 20.04
N ARG A 79 -15.59 30.83 21.18
CA ARG A 79 -14.23 31.27 21.44
C ARG A 79 -13.27 30.15 21.05
N ILE A 80 -12.82 30.17 19.80
CA ILE A 80 -11.82 29.20 19.31
C ILE A 80 -10.45 29.65 19.83
N LEU A 81 -9.87 28.87 20.75
CA LEU A 81 -8.52 29.11 21.23
C LEU A 81 -7.49 28.74 20.14
N PRO A 82 -6.39 29.52 20.03
CA PRO A 82 -5.34 29.17 19.08
C PRO A 82 -4.69 27.85 19.46
N ILE A 83 -4.30 27.08 18.42
CA ILE A 83 -3.61 25.83 18.63
C ILE A 83 -2.26 26.10 19.29
N TRP A 84 -1.95 25.31 20.29
CA TRP A 84 -0.68 25.43 20.99
C TRP A 84 0.49 25.16 20.05
N LYS A 85 1.44 26.09 19.98
CA LYS A 85 2.58 26.04 19.05
C LYS A 85 3.41 24.75 19.15
N VAL A 86 3.43 24.13 20.34
CA VAL A 86 4.13 22.86 20.59
C VAL A 86 3.57 21.72 19.73
N HIS A 87 2.27 21.70 19.39
CA HIS A 87 1.73 20.69 18.48
C HIS A 87 2.38 20.75 17.09
N TRP A 88 2.64 21.96 16.57
CA TRP A 88 3.33 22.13 15.29
C TRP A 88 4.79 21.67 15.34
N LEU A 89 5.47 21.94 16.47
CA LEU A 89 6.83 21.47 16.70
C LEU A 89 6.90 19.95 16.77
N ILE A 90 5.97 19.31 17.51
CA ILE A 90 5.88 17.84 17.57
C ILE A 90 5.60 17.24 16.20
N LEU A 91 4.62 17.79 15.45
CA LEU A 91 4.30 17.30 14.10
C LEU A 91 5.48 17.46 13.15
N GLY A 92 6.19 18.60 13.19
CA GLY A 92 7.40 18.82 12.39
C GLY A 92 8.52 17.83 12.75
N SER A 93 8.73 17.57 14.05
CA SER A 93 9.72 16.59 14.51
C SER A 93 9.36 15.16 14.09
N LEU A 94 8.09 14.77 14.21
CA LEU A 94 7.62 13.46 13.76
C LEU A 94 7.79 13.29 12.25
N LEU A 95 7.50 14.33 11.47
CA LEU A 95 7.72 14.33 10.03
C LEU A 95 9.20 14.12 9.69
N LEU A 96 10.09 14.84 10.35
CA LEU A 96 11.53 14.73 10.14
C LEU A 96 12.03 13.34 10.51
N ILE A 97 11.66 12.84 11.70
CA ILE A 97 12.03 11.51 12.17
C ILE A 97 11.53 10.43 11.21
N PHE A 98 10.27 10.51 10.78
CA PHE A 98 9.70 9.55 9.85
C PHE A 98 10.39 9.61 8.48
N GLY A 99 10.67 10.81 7.97
CA GLY A 99 11.38 11.00 6.70
C GLY A 99 12.78 10.38 6.72
N VAL A 100 13.55 10.63 7.78
CA VAL A 100 14.89 10.04 7.95
C VAL A 100 14.80 8.53 8.19
N ALA A 101 13.93 8.09 9.10
CA ALA A 101 13.77 6.68 9.44
C ALA A 101 13.31 5.84 8.25
N SER A 102 12.42 6.37 7.40
CA SER A 102 11.95 5.67 6.19
C SER A 102 13.08 5.39 5.21
N GLN A 103 14.02 6.33 5.03
CA GLN A 103 15.19 6.16 4.16
C GLN A 103 16.18 5.10 4.72
N LEU A 104 16.44 5.14 6.03
CA LEU A 104 17.32 4.18 6.68
C LEU A 104 16.71 2.78 6.69
N LEU A 105 15.42 2.69 7.00
CA LEU A 105 14.69 1.43 7.06
C LEU A 105 14.55 0.80 5.67
N SER A 106 14.27 1.58 4.63
CA SER A 106 14.17 1.06 3.26
C SER A 106 15.48 0.42 2.81
N LYS A 107 16.63 1.09 3.06
CA LYS A 107 17.94 0.52 2.74
C LYS A 107 18.21 -0.79 3.47
N LYS A 108 17.84 -0.88 4.74
CA LYS A 108 18.03 -2.08 5.54
C LYS A 108 17.07 -3.21 5.13
N LEU A 109 15.82 -2.91 4.87
CA LEU A 109 14.82 -3.90 4.43
C LEU A 109 15.16 -4.47 3.05
N THR A 110 15.61 -3.62 2.10
CA THR A 110 15.99 -4.10 0.76
C THR A 110 17.24 -4.99 0.76
N SER A 111 18.01 -5.06 1.85
CA SER A 111 19.16 -5.96 1.99
C SER A 111 18.91 -7.13 2.92
N TRP A 112 17.70 -7.28 3.49
CA TRP A 112 17.44 -8.23 4.56
C TRP A 112 16.63 -9.45 4.09
N GLY A 113 17.12 -10.66 4.43
CA GLY A 113 16.42 -11.91 4.22
C GLY A 113 16.03 -12.19 2.75
N PRO A 114 14.82 -12.69 2.49
CA PRO A 114 14.33 -12.98 1.14
C PRO A 114 13.84 -11.74 0.38
N PHE A 115 13.90 -10.54 0.99
CA PHE A 115 13.32 -9.33 0.43
C PHE A 115 13.93 -8.90 -0.91
N PRO A 116 15.28 -8.99 -1.12
CA PRO A 116 15.87 -8.69 -2.43
C PRO A 116 15.31 -9.57 -3.54
N GLN A 117 15.21 -10.89 -3.32
CA GLN A 117 14.69 -11.84 -4.31
C GLN A 117 13.22 -11.55 -4.65
N LEU A 118 12.39 -11.34 -3.63
CA LEU A 118 10.99 -10.98 -3.83
C LEU A 118 10.83 -9.65 -4.61
N LEU A 119 11.74 -8.70 -4.39
CA LEU A 119 11.72 -7.43 -5.11
C LEU A 119 12.14 -7.62 -6.59
N ASP A 120 13.10 -8.50 -6.85
CA ASP A 120 13.54 -8.82 -8.20
C ASP A 120 12.46 -9.60 -8.97
N ASP A 121 11.73 -10.51 -8.31
CA ASP A 121 10.54 -11.15 -8.87
C ASP A 121 9.45 -10.14 -9.25
N VAL A 122 9.17 -9.19 -8.36
CA VAL A 122 8.21 -8.11 -8.66
C VAL A 122 8.67 -7.31 -9.88
N ARG A 123 9.91 -6.91 -9.95
CA ARG A 123 10.48 -6.17 -11.08
C ARG A 123 10.39 -6.96 -12.38
N LEU A 124 10.71 -8.24 -12.32
CA LEU A 124 10.63 -9.15 -13.46
C LEU A 124 9.21 -9.20 -14.00
N VAL A 125 8.22 -9.40 -13.12
CA VAL A 125 6.81 -9.54 -13.49
C VAL A 125 6.22 -8.20 -13.97
N GLU A 126 6.58 -7.07 -13.36
CA GLU A 126 6.14 -5.73 -13.81
C GLU A 126 6.68 -5.37 -15.21
N GLY A 127 7.77 -6.01 -15.64
CA GLY A 127 8.29 -5.86 -17.00
C GLY A 127 7.43 -6.52 -18.08
N VAL A 128 6.47 -7.36 -17.72
CA VAL A 128 5.60 -8.07 -18.68
C VAL A 128 4.50 -7.15 -19.21
N ASN A 129 4.24 -7.25 -20.51
CA ASN A 129 3.18 -6.47 -21.15
C ASN A 129 1.81 -6.75 -20.53
N GLY A 130 1.05 -5.68 -20.28
CA GLY A 130 -0.28 -5.75 -19.68
C GLY A 130 -0.27 -5.81 -18.15
N VAL A 131 0.89 -5.95 -17.51
CA VAL A 131 1.01 -5.86 -16.05
C VAL A 131 1.00 -4.40 -15.63
N GLN A 132 0.04 -4.06 -14.79
CA GLN A 132 -0.07 -2.71 -14.20
C GLN A 132 0.71 -2.63 -12.90
N ARG A 133 0.70 -3.69 -12.11
CA ARG A 133 1.37 -3.82 -10.82
C ARG A 133 1.59 -5.29 -10.50
N ALA A 134 2.70 -5.59 -9.86
CA ALA A 134 2.95 -6.91 -9.27
C ALA A 134 3.27 -6.81 -7.77
N GLY A 135 3.17 -7.94 -7.08
CA GLY A 135 3.61 -8.13 -5.71
C GLY A 135 4.08 -9.56 -5.52
N ALA A 136 5.11 -9.76 -4.72
CA ALA A 136 5.60 -11.08 -4.35
C ALA A 136 5.66 -11.22 -2.83
N GLN A 137 5.33 -12.40 -2.32
CA GLN A 137 5.42 -12.72 -0.89
C GLN A 137 5.73 -14.20 -0.69
N GLY A 138 6.61 -14.51 0.25
CA GLY A 138 6.80 -15.86 0.76
C GLY A 138 5.78 -16.14 1.87
N LEU A 139 5.03 -17.21 1.75
CA LEU A 139 4.07 -17.67 2.75
C LEU A 139 4.51 -19.03 3.28
N ARG A 140 4.49 -19.18 4.60
CA ARG A 140 4.65 -20.49 5.25
C ARG A 140 3.35 -20.82 5.97
N SER A 141 2.73 -21.93 5.61
CA SER A 141 1.49 -22.39 6.20
C SER A 141 1.59 -23.83 6.63
N GLY A 142 1.14 -24.11 7.85
CA GLY A 142 1.02 -25.46 8.41
C GLY A 142 -0.07 -25.42 9.48
N PHE A 143 -0.86 -26.48 9.63
CA PHE A 143 -1.91 -26.59 10.62
C PHE A 143 -1.74 -27.88 11.42
N GLY A 144 -1.77 -27.77 12.76
CA GLY A 144 -1.93 -28.93 13.64
C GLY A 144 -0.85 -30.02 13.57
N GLY A 145 0.44 -29.64 13.39
CA GLY A 145 1.56 -30.59 13.39
C GLY A 145 1.91 -31.17 12.01
N THR A 146 1.29 -30.70 10.94
CA THR A 146 1.69 -31.02 9.56
C THR A 146 2.94 -30.24 9.13
N GLU A 147 3.69 -30.78 8.18
CA GLU A 147 4.84 -30.07 7.60
C GLU A 147 4.44 -28.68 7.09
N MET A 148 5.29 -27.69 7.41
CA MET A 148 5.07 -26.31 7.00
C MET A 148 5.34 -26.18 5.50
N LYS A 149 4.28 -25.94 4.73
CA LYS A 149 4.37 -25.69 3.28
C LYS A 149 4.87 -24.27 3.03
N ALA A 150 5.97 -24.15 2.30
CA ALA A 150 6.51 -22.88 1.85
C ALA A 150 5.97 -22.55 0.44
N THR A 151 5.19 -21.51 0.31
CA THR A 151 4.57 -21.08 -0.96
C THR A 151 5.08 -19.70 -1.35
N LEU A 152 5.59 -19.57 -2.56
CA LEU A 152 5.84 -18.26 -3.19
C LEU A 152 4.55 -17.78 -3.84
N VAL A 153 4.03 -16.65 -3.40
CA VAL A 153 2.81 -16.05 -3.96
C VAL A 153 3.17 -14.83 -4.79
N ILE A 154 2.82 -14.83 -6.06
CA ILE A 154 2.99 -13.72 -7.00
C ILE A 154 1.61 -13.20 -7.38
N SER A 155 1.33 -11.97 -6.99
CA SER A 155 0.06 -11.29 -7.30
C SER A 155 0.27 -10.30 -8.42
N VAL A 156 -0.56 -10.36 -9.45
CA VAL A 156 -0.42 -9.54 -10.66
C VAL A 156 -1.73 -8.83 -10.97
N PHE A 157 -1.70 -7.51 -11.03
CA PHE A 157 -2.77 -6.72 -11.63
C PHE A 157 -2.54 -6.66 -13.14
N TRP A 158 -3.44 -7.28 -13.89
CA TRP A 158 -3.30 -7.48 -15.32
C TRP A 158 -4.47 -6.89 -16.10
N SER A 159 -4.17 -6.22 -17.22
CA SER A 159 -5.15 -5.56 -18.09
C SER A 159 -5.52 -6.38 -19.34
N GLY A 160 -5.18 -7.65 -19.38
CA GLY A 160 -5.48 -8.52 -20.53
C GLY A 160 -6.93 -9.00 -20.60
N SER A 161 -7.19 -9.83 -21.62
CA SER A 161 -8.53 -10.32 -21.94
C SER A 161 -9.05 -11.37 -20.97
N SER A 162 -10.37 -11.48 -20.86
CA SER A 162 -11.02 -12.53 -20.06
C SER A 162 -10.83 -13.88 -20.73
N GLY A 163 -10.54 -14.91 -19.94
CA GLY A 163 -10.31 -16.27 -20.42
C GLY A 163 -8.84 -16.60 -20.72
N GLU A 164 -7.94 -15.62 -20.66
CA GLU A 164 -6.50 -15.82 -20.89
C GLU A 164 -5.68 -15.86 -19.60
N GLU A 165 -6.36 -15.83 -18.44
CA GLU A 165 -5.71 -15.72 -17.13
C GLU A 165 -4.80 -16.90 -16.82
N GLU A 166 -5.20 -18.14 -17.21
CA GLU A 166 -4.40 -19.34 -17.00
C GLU A 166 -3.13 -19.32 -17.86
N ALA A 167 -3.26 -19.04 -19.15
CA ALA A 167 -2.11 -18.94 -20.06
C ALA A 167 -1.15 -17.81 -19.63
N PHE A 168 -1.70 -16.72 -19.10
CA PHE A 168 -0.90 -15.64 -18.53
C PHE A 168 -0.17 -16.09 -17.26
N ALA A 169 -0.86 -16.79 -16.34
CA ALA A 169 -0.26 -17.34 -15.13
C ALA A 169 0.85 -18.35 -15.43
N ASP A 170 0.66 -19.22 -16.43
CA ASP A 170 1.69 -20.15 -16.90
C ASP A 170 2.95 -19.44 -17.37
N ARG A 171 2.79 -18.36 -18.13
CA ARG A 171 3.92 -17.53 -18.57
C ARG A 171 4.67 -16.90 -17.40
N ILE A 172 3.95 -16.36 -16.41
CA ILE A 172 4.55 -15.77 -15.21
C ILE A 172 5.27 -16.82 -14.37
N GLY A 173 4.63 -17.97 -14.09
CA GLY A 173 5.22 -19.06 -13.31
C GLY A 173 6.51 -19.59 -13.91
N LYS A 174 6.52 -19.86 -15.23
CA LYS A 174 7.72 -20.27 -15.97
C LYS A 174 8.82 -19.23 -15.93
N MET A 175 8.48 -17.96 -16.14
CA MET A 175 9.44 -16.87 -16.15
C MET A 175 10.13 -16.72 -14.79
N VAL A 176 9.37 -16.78 -13.69
CA VAL A 176 9.92 -16.70 -12.34
C VAL A 176 10.84 -17.90 -12.07
N LEU A 177 10.43 -19.12 -12.40
CA LEU A 177 11.27 -20.31 -12.25
C LEU A 177 12.57 -20.28 -13.07
N GLN A 178 12.57 -19.62 -14.22
CA GLN A 178 13.77 -19.47 -15.05
C GLN A 178 14.74 -18.43 -14.51
N LYS A 179 14.22 -17.37 -13.89
CA LYS A 179 15.01 -16.20 -13.48
C LYS A 179 15.38 -16.23 -12.01
N ASP A 180 14.52 -16.79 -11.14
CA ASP A 180 14.79 -16.93 -9.72
C ASP A 180 15.06 -18.41 -9.35
N PRO A 181 16.34 -18.78 -9.10
CA PRO A 181 16.68 -20.10 -8.63
C PRO A 181 16.06 -20.46 -7.28
N THR A 182 15.77 -19.45 -6.44
CA THR A 182 15.20 -19.65 -5.09
C THR A 182 13.72 -20.02 -5.16
N ALA A 183 13.02 -19.67 -6.24
CA ALA A 183 11.63 -20.07 -6.47
C ALA A 183 11.45 -21.60 -6.46
N ARG A 184 12.49 -22.35 -6.86
CA ARG A 184 12.48 -23.84 -6.90
C ARG A 184 12.55 -24.49 -5.52
N VAL A 185 12.95 -23.76 -4.49
CA VAL A 185 13.04 -24.26 -3.10
C VAL A 185 11.67 -24.25 -2.40
N HIS A 186 10.69 -23.57 -2.99
CA HIS A 186 9.33 -23.54 -2.46
C HIS A 186 8.56 -24.82 -2.84
N ASP A 187 7.68 -25.27 -1.96
CA ASP A 187 6.83 -26.43 -2.19
C ASP A 187 5.76 -26.14 -3.26
N ALA A 188 5.35 -24.88 -3.37
CA ALA A 188 4.43 -24.43 -4.40
C ALA A 188 4.71 -22.97 -4.79
N ILE A 189 4.32 -22.64 -6.02
CA ILE A 189 4.25 -21.27 -6.52
C ILE A 189 2.79 -21.00 -6.86
N ARG A 190 2.25 -19.92 -6.28
CA ARG A 190 0.89 -19.47 -6.53
C ARG A 190 0.92 -18.16 -7.31
N VAL A 191 0.39 -18.17 -8.51
CA VAL A 191 0.20 -16.97 -9.32
C VAL A 191 -1.26 -16.51 -9.17
N VAL A 192 -1.43 -15.29 -8.66
CA VAL A 192 -2.75 -14.67 -8.44
C VAL A 192 -2.93 -13.58 -9.48
N VAL A 193 -3.78 -13.81 -10.45
CA VAL A 193 -4.11 -12.83 -11.49
C VAL A 193 -5.34 -12.06 -11.06
N VAL A 194 -5.17 -10.75 -10.88
CA VAL A 194 -6.23 -9.83 -10.50
C VAL A 194 -6.56 -8.94 -11.70
N ARG A 195 -7.81 -8.92 -12.09
CA ARG A 195 -8.35 -8.03 -13.11
C ARG A 195 -9.40 -7.11 -12.50
N GLY A 196 -9.53 -5.93 -13.04
CA GLY A 196 -10.52 -4.98 -12.58
C GLY A 196 -10.03 -3.55 -12.58
N TYR A 197 -10.79 -2.70 -11.93
CA TYR A 197 -10.47 -1.28 -11.79
C TYR A 197 -10.65 -0.82 -10.34
N ASN A 198 -9.91 0.22 -9.99
CA ASN A 198 -10.10 0.97 -8.76
C ASN A 198 -9.93 2.46 -9.08
N ILE A 199 -11.03 3.21 -9.03
CA ILE A 199 -11.07 4.65 -9.27
C ILE A 199 -11.30 5.45 -7.97
N GLY A 200 -11.06 4.82 -6.81
CA GLY A 200 -11.23 5.42 -5.49
C GLY A 200 -12.66 5.38 -4.96
N ILE A 201 -13.63 5.81 -5.75
CA ILE A 201 -15.06 5.82 -5.40
C ILE A 201 -15.78 4.53 -5.79
N ALA A 202 -15.23 3.76 -6.73
CA ALA A 202 -15.75 2.48 -7.16
C ALA A 202 -14.61 1.53 -7.51
N HIS A 203 -14.80 0.25 -7.22
CA HIS A 203 -13.86 -0.80 -7.59
C HIS A 203 -14.61 -2.07 -7.97
N ALA A 204 -14.05 -2.80 -8.93
CA ALA A 204 -14.45 -4.17 -9.24
C ALA A 204 -13.20 -5.01 -9.43
N ARG A 205 -13.21 -6.23 -8.90
CA ARG A 205 -12.09 -7.17 -9.01
C ARG A 205 -12.58 -8.57 -9.30
N VAL A 206 -11.92 -9.22 -10.24
CA VAL A 206 -12.01 -10.65 -10.46
C VAL A 206 -10.62 -11.22 -10.18
N THR A 207 -10.55 -12.25 -9.38
CA THR A 207 -9.29 -12.85 -8.95
C THR A 207 -9.27 -14.32 -9.32
N HIS A 208 -8.26 -14.75 -10.04
CA HIS A 208 -7.98 -16.14 -10.36
C HIS A 208 -6.64 -16.53 -9.74
N ALA A 209 -6.61 -17.66 -9.04
CA ALA A 209 -5.40 -18.15 -8.39
C ALA A 209 -5.05 -19.52 -8.98
N PHE A 210 -3.81 -19.65 -9.43
CA PHE A 210 -3.24 -20.88 -10.01
C PHE A 210 -2.07 -21.28 -9.11
N GLU A 211 -2.13 -22.48 -8.55
CA GLU A 211 -1.10 -22.98 -7.65
C GLU A 211 -0.60 -24.32 -8.16
N HIS A 212 0.69 -24.41 -8.38
CA HIS A 212 1.37 -25.62 -8.84
C HIS A 212 2.74 -25.74 -8.17
N THR A 213 3.26 -26.95 -8.14
CA THR A 213 4.65 -27.18 -7.75
C THR A 213 5.61 -26.61 -8.80
N PRO A 214 6.88 -26.33 -8.44
CA PRO A 214 7.87 -25.90 -9.43
C PRO A 214 8.03 -26.87 -10.62
N ALA A 215 7.89 -28.17 -10.37
CA ALA A 215 7.96 -29.20 -11.41
C ALA A 215 6.79 -29.09 -12.38
N GLU A 216 5.57 -28.96 -11.88
CA GLU A 216 4.36 -28.79 -12.70
C GLU A 216 4.41 -27.50 -13.52
N TRP A 217 4.85 -26.38 -12.96
CA TRP A 217 5.04 -25.14 -13.71
C TRP A 217 6.05 -25.27 -14.85
N SER A 218 7.09 -26.10 -14.64
CA SER A 218 8.12 -26.35 -15.68
C SER A 218 7.61 -27.22 -16.80
N ALA A 219 6.63 -28.09 -16.56
CA ALA A 219 6.09 -29.06 -17.53
C ALA A 219 4.94 -28.48 -18.38
N ARG A 220 4.30 -27.40 -17.96
CA ARG A 220 3.23 -26.70 -18.69
C ARG A 220 3.79 -25.87 -19.83
#